data_a9e56bc45e6acf3de1970f188de44c47
#
_entry.id   a9e56bc45e6acf3de1970f188de44c47
#
_cell.length_a   1.000
_cell.length_b   1.000
_cell.length_c   1.000
_cell.angle_alpha   90.00
_cell.angle_beta   90.00
_cell.angle_gamma   90.00
#
_symmetry.space_group_name_H-M   'P 1'
#
loop_
_entity.id
_entity.type
_entity.pdbx_description
1 polymer ?
#
loop_
_entity_poly.entity_id
_entity_poly.type
_entity_poly.pdbx_seq_one_letter_code
_entity_poly.pdbx_strand_id
1 'polypeptide(L)'
;SWWRVVWAVWCALVFAVVVGVIVHMLLFKWNTPFLLTFAVVMAYALWEEMRSQSKTYIWLYSWVHSILFATVVASLIQFYWFQMYVIPTGSMESTLMAGDYILVNKVKYGPRVPMTPLSFPFVHNTMPLNPEKQSFTTTWEREYRRLEGRGQVERGDVVVFNFPEGDTVVMEMPAMSYYELLRDKSLGRTEAERRKTIMDNFTVVVRPMDKKENYIKRCVG
;
A
#
# COMPACT_ATOMS: atom_id res chain seq x y z
N SER A 1 36.81 -6.00 -18.95
CA SER A 1 35.89 -7.09 -19.23
C SER A 1 34.47 -6.56 -19.28
N TRP A 2 33.67 -7.11 -20.20
CA TRP A 2 32.31 -6.67 -20.53
C TRP A 2 31.37 -6.60 -19.32
N TRP A 3 31.52 -7.49 -18.36
CA TRP A 3 30.78 -7.51 -17.09
C TRP A 3 30.96 -6.24 -16.23
N ARG A 4 32.12 -5.60 -16.25
CA ARG A 4 32.36 -4.35 -15.54
C ARG A 4 31.59 -3.18 -16.16
N VAL A 5 31.43 -3.19 -17.48
CA VAL A 5 30.66 -2.17 -18.22
C VAL A 5 29.15 -2.37 -17.97
N VAL A 6 28.64 -3.61 -18.03
CA VAL A 6 27.26 -3.94 -17.74
C VAL A 6 26.92 -3.54 -16.29
N TRP A 7 27.81 -3.83 -15.34
CA TRP A 7 27.67 -3.44 -13.94
C TRP A 7 27.66 -1.93 -13.75
N ALA A 8 28.56 -1.20 -14.39
CA ALA A 8 28.62 0.25 -14.32
C ALA A 8 27.34 0.89 -14.90
N VAL A 9 26.84 0.38 -16.00
CA VAL A 9 25.57 0.84 -16.61
C VAL A 9 24.39 0.54 -15.69
N TRP A 10 24.36 -0.65 -15.06
CA TRP A 10 23.31 -1.02 -14.12
C TRP A 10 23.32 -0.14 -12.88
N CYS A 11 24.50 0.09 -12.27
CA CYS A 11 24.67 1.02 -11.15
C CYS A 11 24.25 2.46 -11.52
N ALA A 12 24.58 2.91 -12.72
CA ALA A 12 24.19 4.24 -13.20
C ALA A 12 22.67 4.35 -13.39
N LEU A 13 22.00 3.33 -13.91
CA LEU A 13 20.54 3.27 -14.04
C LEU A 13 19.86 3.25 -12.66
N VAL A 14 20.34 2.42 -11.75
CA VAL A 14 19.84 2.37 -10.36
C VAL A 14 20.03 3.72 -9.68
N PHE A 15 21.19 4.34 -9.83
CA PHE A 15 21.47 5.66 -9.28
C PHE A 15 20.55 6.72 -9.90
N ALA A 16 20.32 6.71 -11.21
CA ALA A 16 19.43 7.64 -11.89
C ALA A 16 17.97 7.48 -11.43
N VAL A 17 17.49 6.25 -11.23
CA VAL A 17 16.15 5.98 -10.69
C VAL A 17 16.04 6.46 -9.24
N VAL A 18 17.02 6.16 -8.41
CA VAL A 18 17.05 6.59 -7.00
C VAL A 18 17.11 8.12 -6.91
N VAL A 19 17.98 8.76 -7.70
CA VAL A 19 18.08 10.22 -7.76
C VAL A 19 16.79 10.83 -8.31
N GLY A 20 16.21 10.26 -9.37
CA GLY A 20 14.93 10.70 -9.92
C GLY A 20 13.79 10.62 -8.92
N VAL A 21 13.72 9.53 -8.14
CA VAL A 21 12.76 9.36 -7.05
C VAL A 21 13.01 10.37 -5.93
N ILE A 22 14.27 10.57 -5.52
CA ILE A 22 14.66 11.56 -4.49
C ILE A 22 14.31 12.98 -4.96
N VAL A 23 14.65 13.34 -6.18
CA VAL A 23 14.37 14.67 -6.74
C VAL A 23 12.85 14.88 -6.85
N HIS A 24 12.10 13.89 -7.32
CA HIS A 24 10.65 13.96 -7.38
C HIS A 24 10.03 14.13 -5.99
N MET A 25 10.57 13.48 -4.99
CA MET A 25 10.11 13.55 -3.60
C MET A 25 10.52 14.84 -2.88
N LEU A 26 11.68 15.40 -3.19
CA LEU A 26 12.11 16.71 -2.69
C LEU A 26 11.24 17.82 -3.26
N LEU A 27 10.90 17.76 -4.55
CA LEU A 27 10.02 18.72 -5.21
C LEU A 27 8.59 18.70 -4.65
N PHE A 28 8.13 17.55 -4.13
CA PHE A 28 6.80 17.39 -3.54
C PHE A 28 6.77 17.45 -1.99
N LYS A 29 7.82 17.97 -1.34
CA LYS A 29 7.94 18.12 0.13
C LYS A 29 7.62 16.85 0.93
N TRP A 30 8.08 15.69 0.45
CA TRP A 30 7.85 14.41 1.11
C TRP A 30 8.85 14.15 2.25
N ASN A 31 8.39 13.39 3.24
CA ASN A 31 9.19 13.07 4.41
C ASN A 31 10.48 12.31 4.05
N THR A 32 11.56 13.03 4.13
CA THR A 32 12.94 12.65 3.81
C THR A 32 13.54 11.47 4.60
N PRO A 33 13.14 11.11 5.86
CA PRO A 33 13.91 10.16 6.65
C PRO A 33 13.90 8.72 6.09
N PHE A 34 12.79 8.24 5.53
CA PHE A 34 12.72 6.89 4.97
C PHE A 34 13.62 6.73 3.74
N LEU A 35 13.66 7.75 2.88
CA LEU A 35 14.47 7.72 1.67
C LEU A 35 15.95 7.90 1.95
N LEU A 36 16.29 8.78 2.91
CA LEU A 36 17.66 8.91 3.37
C LEU A 36 18.16 7.59 3.97
N THR A 37 17.34 6.94 4.80
CA THR A 37 17.69 5.62 5.37
C THR A 37 17.87 4.57 4.26
N PHE A 38 16.96 4.55 3.29
CA PHE A 38 17.07 3.64 2.16
C PHE A 38 18.31 3.93 1.31
N ALA A 39 18.59 5.19 0.98
CA ALA A 39 19.77 5.60 0.22
C ALA A 39 21.07 5.25 0.96
N VAL A 40 21.11 5.46 2.27
CA VAL A 40 22.28 5.11 3.11
C VAL A 40 22.48 3.58 3.15
N VAL A 41 21.40 2.82 3.35
CA VAL A 41 21.46 1.34 3.34
C VAL A 41 21.94 0.83 1.99
N MET A 42 21.43 1.42 0.89
CA MET A 42 21.84 1.04 -0.47
C MET A 42 23.31 1.42 -0.76
N ALA A 43 23.75 2.60 -0.33
CA ALA A 43 25.13 3.05 -0.47
C ALA A 43 26.09 2.17 0.34
N TYR A 44 25.73 1.82 1.58
CA TYR A 44 26.50 0.89 2.41
C TYR A 44 26.57 -0.48 1.76
N ALA A 45 25.47 -0.94 1.22
CA ALA A 45 25.36 -2.20 0.52
C ALA A 45 26.30 -2.27 -0.69
N LEU A 46 26.32 -1.26 -1.54
CA LEU A 46 27.22 -1.16 -2.68
C LEU A 46 28.69 -1.09 -2.25
N TRP A 47 28.99 -0.37 -1.16
CA TRP A 47 30.34 -0.26 -0.62
C TRP A 47 30.86 -1.59 -0.09
N GLU A 48 30.05 -2.36 0.63
CA GLU A 48 30.41 -3.68 1.14
C GLU A 48 30.63 -4.68 0.01
N GLU A 49 29.83 -4.62 -1.06
CA GLU A 49 30.00 -5.44 -2.25
C GLU A 49 31.35 -5.17 -2.97
N MET A 50 31.74 -3.90 -3.06
CA MET A 50 33.03 -3.52 -3.64
C MET A 50 34.22 -3.95 -2.78
N ARG A 51 34.04 -4.08 -1.46
CA ARG A 51 35.09 -4.42 -0.50
C ARG A 51 35.31 -5.94 -0.38
N SER A 52 34.27 -6.74 -0.58
CA SER A 52 34.35 -8.20 -0.40
C SER A 52 35.13 -8.89 -1.51
N GLN A 53 35.99 -9.80 -1.16
CA GLN A 53 36.77 -10.63 -2.11
C GLN A 53 36.20 -12.05 -2.30
N SER A 54 35.21 -12.45 -1.50
CA SER A 54 34.61 -13.79 -1.58
C SER A 54 33.52 -13.84 -2.65
N LYS A 55 33.72 -14.70 -3.67
CA LYS A 55 32.74 -14.86 -4.78
C LYS A 55 31.34 -15.32 -4.30
N THR A 56 31.30 -16.22 -3.34
CA THR A 56 30.06 -16.78 -2.78
C THR A 56 29.30 -15.70 -2.00
N TYR A 57 30.03 -14.91 -1.21
CA TYR A 57 29.44 -13.80 -0.46
C TYR A 57 28.85 -12.74 -1.40
N ILE A 58 29.61 -12.33 -2.43
CA ILE A 58 29.16 -11.34 -3.43
C ILE A 58 27.91 -11.86 -4.15
N TRP A 59 27.87 -13.13 -4.52
CA TRP A 59 26.71 -13.73 -5.21
C TRP A 59 25.45 -13.70 -4.33
N LEU A 60 25.53 -14.21 -3.10
CA LEU A 60 24.40 -14.24 -2.16
C LEU A 60 23.90 -12.81 -1.85
N TYR A 61 24.83 -11.92 -1.58
CA TYR A 61 24.56 -10.54 -1.25
C TYR A 61 23.87 -9.78 -2.40
N SER A 62 24.34 -9.99 -3.63
CA SER A 62 23.72 -9.39 -4.84
C SER A 62 22.26 -9.82 -5.01
N TRP A 63 21.92 -11.07 -4.71
CA TRP A 63 20.54 -11.54 -4.75
C TRP A 63 19.67 -10.85 -3.69
N VAL A 64 20.12 -10.84 -2.44
CA VAL A 64 19.39 -10.19 -1.33
C VAL A 64 19.17 -8.71 -1.64
N HIS A 65 20.22 -8.02 -2.08
CA HIS A 65 20.16 -6.62 -2.44
C HIS A 65 19.18 -6.34 -3.59
N SER A 66 19.22 -7.15 -4.64
CA SER A 66 18.32 -7.01 -5.80
C SER A 66 16.87 -7.21 -5.43
N ILE A 67 16.54 -8.20 -4.60
CA ILE A 67 15.18 -8.47 -4.12
C ILE A 67 14.70 -7.29 -3.25
N LEU A 68 15.54 -6.83 -2.33
CA LEU A 68 15.21 -5.73 -1.44
C LEU A 68 14.97 -4.43 -2.21
N PHE A 69 15.86 -4.12 -3.16
CA PHE A 69 15.70 -2.98 -4.06
C PHE A 69 14.40 -3.05 -4.87
N ALA A 70 14.16 -4.19 -5.53
CA ALA A 70 12.94 -4.40 -6.32
C ALA A 70 11.68 -4.24 -5.47
N THR A 71 11.67 -4.79 -4.25
CA THR A 71 10.55 -4.69 -3.31
C THR A 71 10.26 -3.23 -2.93
N VAL A 72 11.29 -2.46 -2.61
CA VAL A 72 11.14 -1.05 -2.24
C VAL A 72 10.66 -0.22 -3.42
N VAL A 73 11.27 -0.38 -4.59
CA VAL A 73 10.86 0.37 -5.81
C VAL A 73 9.42 0.04 -6.20
N ALA A 74 9.06 -1.25 -6.22
CA ALA A 74 7.70 -1.66 -6.54
C ALA A 74 6.67 -1.13 -5.51
N SER A 75 7.01 -1.13 -4.22
CA SER A 75 6.16 -0.55 -3.17
C SER A 75 5.97 0.96 -3.36
N LEU A 76 7.03 1.69 -3.70
CA LEU A 76 6.93 3.12 -3.99
C LEU A 76 6.04 3.40 -5.21
N ILE A 77 6.20 2.62 -6.28
CA ILE A 77 5.34 2.74 -7.46
C ILE A 77 3.88 2.49 -7.09
N GLN A 78 3.59 1.44 -6.32
CA GLN A 78 2.24 1.13 -5.85
C GLN A 78 1.65 2.21 -4.94
N PHE A 79 2.43 2.81 -4.07
CA PHE A 79 1.91 3.85 -3.18
C PHE A 79 1.60 5.14 -3.92
N TYR A 80 2.42 5.54 -4.90
CA TYR A 80 2.39 6.91 -5.40
C TYR A 80 1.96 7.06 -6.85
N TRP A 81 2.13 6.04 -7.68
CA TRP A 81 1.81 6.16 -9.11
C TRP A 81 0.67 5.26 -9.54
N PHE A 82 0.86 3.96 -9.48
CA PHE A 82 -0.08 2.99 -10.00
C PHE A 82 -0.28 1.84 -9.03
N GLN A 83 -1.52 1.37 -8.94
CA GLN A 83 -1.82 0.17 -8.17
C GLN A 83 -2.74 -0.73 -8.97
N MET A 84 -2.40 -2.02 -9.00
CA MET A 84 -3.23 -3.04 -9.63
C MET A 84 -4.28 -3.55 -8.65
N TYR A 85 -5.49 -3.75 -9.17
CA TYR A 85 -6.59 -4.38 -8.45
C TYR A 85 -7.26 -5.42 -9.34
N VAL A 86 -7.90 -6.39 -8.72
CA VAL A 86 -8.81 -7.33 -9.36
C VAL A 86 -10.22 -6.97 -8.96
N ILE A 87 -11.16 -7.00 -9.92
CA ILE A 87 -12.57 -6.70 -9.67
C ILE A 87 -13.26 -7.94 -9.10
N PRO A 88 -13.74 -7.92 -7.84
CA PRO A 88 -14.32 -9.09 -7.22
C PRO A 88 -15.82 -9.27 -7.53
N THR A 89 -16.50 -8.21 -7.95
CA THR A 89 -17.98 -8.18 -8.07
C THR A 89 -18.45 -7.57 -9.38
N GLY A 90 -19.62 -8.00 -9.88
CA GLY A 90 -20.25 -7.52 -11.10
C GLY A 90 -20.92 -6.14 -11.01
N SER A 91 -20.72 -5.37 -9.94
CA SER A 91 -21.41 -4.07 -9.78
C SER A 91 -21.07 -3.01 -10.83
N MET A 92 -20.08 -3.29 -11.71
CA MET A 92 -19.63 -2.46 -12.82
C MET A 92 -19.71 -3.20 -14.18
N GLU A 93 -20.51 -4.26 -14.29
CA GLU A 93 -20.54 -5.18 -15.45
C GLU A 93 -20.72 -4.52 -16.82
N SER A 94 -21.40 -3.37 -16.90
CA SER A 94 -21.49 -2.63 -18.15
C SER A 94 -20.18 -2.00 -18.63
N THR A 95 -19.15 -1.95 -17.77
CA THR A 95 -17.85 -1.34 -18.08
C THR A 95 -16.67 -2.24 -17.72
N LEU A 96 -16.78 -2.95 -16.58
CA LEU A 96 -15.73 -3.79 -16.01
C LEU A 96 -16.37 -5.08 -15.51
N MET A 97 -15.78 -6.21 -15.86
CA MET A 97 -16.29 -7.54 -15.48
C MET A 97 -15.62 -8.04 -14.20
N ALA A 98 -16.32 -8.91 -13.48
CA ALA A 98 -15.69 -9.61 -12.35
C ALA A 98 -14.51 -10.46 -12.86
N GLY A 99 -13.36 -10.37 -12.20
CA GLY A 99 -12.11 -11.01 -12.62
C GLY A 99 -11.17 -10.12 -13.44
N ASP A 100 -11.63 -8.97 -13.93
CA ASP A 100 -10.76 -8.04 -14.67
C ASP A 100 -9.65 -7.48 -13.78
N TYR A 101 -8.45 -7.34 -14.38
CA TYR A 101 -7.31 -6.64 -13.78
C TYR A 101 -7.31 -5.19 -14.21
N ILE A 102 -7.34 -4.29 -13.25
CA ILE A 102 -7.31 -2.85 -13.50
C ILE A 102 -6.05 -2.21 -12.95
N LEU A 103 -5.54 -1.21 -13.67
CA LEU A 103 -4.44 -0.37 -13.24
C LEU A 103 -4.98 1.00 -12.84
N VAL A 104 -4.96 1.31 -11.56
CA VAL A 104 -5.45 2.57 -11.01
C VAL A 104 -4.33 3.61 -11.02
N ASN A 105 -4.57 4.72 -11.71
CA ASN A 105 -3.68 5.87 -11.74
C ASN A 105 -3.96 6.78 -10.54
N LYS A 106 -3.03 6.83 -9.59
CA LYS A 106 -3.14 7.66 -8.38
C LYS A 106 -2.76 9.12 -8.61
N VAL A 107 -2.01 9.41 -9.67
CA VAL A 107 -1.51 10.77 -9.95
C VAL A 107 -2.63 11.69 -10.39
N LYS A 108 -3.69 11.16 -11.05
CA LYS A 108 -4.82 11.99 -11.52
C LYS A 108 -5.44 12.79 -10.36
N TYR A 109 -5.76 12.13 -9.26
CA TYR A 109 -6.42 12.77 -8.11
C TYR A 109 -5.50 13.00 -6.91
N GLY A 110 -4.21 12.80 -7.09
CA GLY A 110 -3.20 12.89 -6.05
C GLY A 110 -3.09 11.62 -5.19
N PRO A 111 -1.89 11.07 -5.06
CA PRO A 111 -1.65 9.91 -4.22
C PRO A 111 -1.77 10.26 -2.75
N ARG A 112 -2.17 9.27 -1.93
CA ARG A 112 -2.17 9.38 -0.48
C ARG A 112 -0.82 8.96 0.09
N VAL A 113 -0.32 9.74 1.05
CA VAL A 113 0.83 9.32 1.85
C VAL A 113 0.38 8.17 2.75
N PRO A 114 1.12 7.04 2.80
CA PRO A 114 0.78 5.93 3.68
C PRO A 114 0.66 6.38 5.14
N MET A 115 -0.47 6.06 5.78
CA MET A 115 -0.69 6.33 7.20
C MET A 115 0.05 5.31 8.06
N THR A 116 0.15 4.07 7.58
CA THR A 116 0.89 2.98 8.24
C THR A 116 2.15 2.61 7.44
N PRO A 117 3.27 3.37 7.61
CA PRO A 117 4.49 3.14 6.84
C PRO A 117 5.15 1.79 7.15
N LEU A 118 4.95 1.27 8.37
CA LEU A 118 5.42 -0.04 8.78
C LEU A 118 4.34 -1.09 8.48
N SER A 119 4.27 -1.50 7.22
CA SER A 119 3.40 -2.58 6.77
C SER A 119 4.16 -3.57 5.91
N PHE A 120 3.71 -4.83 5.91
CA PHE A 120 4.33 -5.87 5.08
C PHE A 120 4.09 -5.53 3.59
N PRO A 121 5.16 -5.54 2.75
CA PRO A 121 5.04 -5.18 1.34
C PRO A 121 4.05 -6.08 0.60
N PHE A 122 3.28 -5.50 -0.34
CA PHE A 122 2.30 -6.17 -1.19
C PHE A 122 1.12 -6.84 -0.48
N VAL A 123 1.03 -6.70 0.83
CA VAL A 123 -0.07 -7.26 1.64
C VAL A 123 -0.95 -6.13 2.17
N HIS A 124 -2.26 -6.27 2.00
CA HIS A 124 -3.17 -5.18 2.36
C HIS A 124 -3.53 -5.17 3.84
N ASN A 125 -4.12 -6.23 4.37
CA ASN A 125 -4.70 -6.25 5.71
C ASN A 125 -4.11 -7.30 6.64
N THR A 126 -4.09 -8.57 6.22
CA THR A 126 -3.71 -9.71 7.06
C THR A 126 -2.54 -10.46 6.45
N MET A 127 -1.72 -11.09 7.27
CA MET A 127 -0.56 -11.86 6.80
C MET A 127 -1.01 -13.10 6.01
N PRO A 128 -0.35 -13.44 4.86
CA PRO A 128 -0.76 -14.55 4.01
C PRO A 128 -0.68 -15.93 4.70
N LEU A 129 0.24 -16.08 5.66
CA LEU A 129 0.45 -17.33 6.40
C LEU A 129 -0.32 -17.40 7.72
N ASN A 130 -0.83 -16.28 8.21
CA ASN A 130 -1.60 -16.19 9.44
C ASN A 130 -2.69 -15.11 9.30
N PRO A 131 -3.91 -15.47 8.89
CA PRO A 131 -5.02 -14.53 8.67
C PRO A 131 -5.44 -13.75 9.92
N GLU A 132 -5.16 -14.25 11.11
CA GLU A 132 -5.49 -13.56 12.37
C GLU A 132 -4.54 -12.40 12.66
N LYS A 133 -3.33 -12.42 12.05
CA LYS A 133 -2.32 -11.40 12.30
C LYS A 133 -2.39 -10.29 11.27
N GLN A 134 -2.45 -9.04 11.73
CA GLN A 134 -2.39 -7.86 10.89
C GLN A 134 -1.03 -7.74 10.18
N SER A 135 -1.06 -7.27 8.92
CA SER A 135 0.13 -7.03 8.11
C SER A 135 0.79 -5.68 8.35
N PHE A 136 0.25 -4.87 9.24
CA PHE A 136 0.70 -3.52 9.56
C PHE A 136 0.75 -3.29 11.06
N THR A 137 1.48 -2.27 11.49
CA THR A 137 1.48 -1.81 12.88
C THR A 137 0.98 -0.37 12.96
N THR A 138 0.19 -0.09 14.00
CA THR A 138 -0.32 1.25 14.33
C THR A 138 0.62 2.03 15.24
N THR A 139 1.74 1.43 15.67
CA THR A 139 2.70 2.08 16.58
C THR A 139 3.27 3.38 16.00
N TRP A 140 3.36 3.48 14.69
CA TRP A 140 3.79 4.67 13.97
C TRP A 140 2.76 5.04 12.91
N GLU A 141 1.58 5.45 13.35
CA GLU A 141 0.52 5.95 12.48
C GLU A 141 0.72 7.45 12.23
N ARG A 142 0.51 7.87 10.98
CA ARG A 142 0.58 9.26 10.53
C ARG A 142 -0.80 9.81 10.27
N GLU A 143 -0.94 11.12 10.38
CA GLU A 143 -2.16 11.79 9.98
C GLU A 143 -2.43 11.62 8.48
N TYR A 144 -3.71 11.62 8.12
CA TYR A 144 -4.14 11.56 6.73
C TYR A 144 -3.59 12.75 5.93
N ARG A 145 -2.87 12.44 4.87
CA ARG A 145 -2.36 13.44 3.94
C ARG A 145 -2.50 12.95 2.50
N ARG A 146 -3.09 13.80 1.66
CA ARG A 146 -3.13 13.59 0.20
C ARG A 146 -2.27 14.64 -0.47
N LEU A 147 -1.50 14.21 -1.46
CA LEU A 147 -0.74 15.11 -2.31
C LEU A 147 -1.65 15.69 -3.38
N GLU A 148 -1.23 16.81 -3.97
CA GLU A 148 -1.97 17.42 -5.06
C GLU A 148 -1.99 16.52 -6.29
N GLY A 149 -3.16 16.39 -6.90
CA GLY A 149 -3.36 15.69 -8.16
C GLY A 149 -3.20 16.61 -9.36
N ARG A 150 -3.15 16.00 -10.55
CA ARG A 150 -3.11 16.74 -11.82
C ARG A 150 -4.48 17.05 -12.41
N GLY A 151 -5.55 16.48 -11.86
CA GLY A 151 -6.92 16.64 -12.33
C GLY A 151 -7.92 16.63 -11.20
N GLN A 152 -9.14 16.99 -11.53
CA GLN A 152 -10.31 16.93 -10.65
C GLN A 152 -11.18 15.74 -11.03
N VAL A 153 -12.07 15.35 -10.12
CA VAL A 153 -13.06 14.30 -10.38
C VAL A 153 -14.16 14.90 -11.27
N GLU A 154 -14.41 14.24 -12.39
CA GLU A 154 -15.43 14.65 -13.35
C GLU A 154 -16.60 13.65 -13.36
N ARG A 155 -17.75 14.12 -13.83
CA ARG A 155 -18.90 13.24 -14.01
C ARG A 155 -18.61 12.18 -15.07
N GLY A 156 -18.88 10.92 -14.74
CA GLY A 156 -18.58 9.78 -15.60
C GLY A 156 -17.25 9.11 -15.31
N ASP A 157 -16.36 9.72 -14.54
CA ASP A 157 -15.10 9.10 -14.13
C ASP A 157 -15.35 7.80 -13.33
N VAL A 158 -14.54 6.79 -13.63
CA VAL A 158 -14.47 5.56 -12.82
C VAL A 158 -13.45 5.79 -11.72
N VAL A 159 -13.91 5.83 -10.48
CA VAL A 159 -13.09 6.18 -9.32
C VAL A 159 -12.96 5.01 -8.34
N VAL A 160 -11.76 4.85 -7.79
CA VAL A 160 -11.50 3.93 -6.69
C VAL A 160 -11.43 4.74 -5.40
N PHE A 161 -12.21 4.34 -4.40
CA PHE A 161 -12.28 4.99 -3.10
C PHE A 161 -12.38 3.97 -1.99
N ASN A 162 -12.04 4.37 -0.77
CA ASN A 162 -12.21 3.49 0.39
C ASN A 162 -13.67 3.45 0.81
N PHE A 163 -14.06 2.32 1.38
CA PHE A 163 -15.40 2.14 1.95
C PHE A 163 -15.73 3.29 2.93
N PRO A 164 -16.84 4.01 2.72
CA PRO A 164 -17.13 5.25 3.45
C PRO A 164 -17.62 5.02 4.87
N GLU A 165 -18.16 3.85 5.18
CA GLU A 165 -18.72 3.52 6.48
C GLU A 165 -17.63 3.15 7.48
N GLY A 166 -17.27 4.10 8.35
CA GLY A 166 -16.42 3.90 9.52
C GLY A 166 -15.02 3.29 9.26
N ASP A 167 -14.35 2.97 10.32
CA ASP A 167 -13.01 2.39 10.35
C ASP A 167 -12.97 1.02 11.04
N THR A 168 -14.09 0.62 11.62
CA THR A 168 -14.24 -0.58 12.43
C THR A 168 -14.73 -1.75 11.56
N VAL A 169 -14.03 -2.86 11.65
CA VAL A 169 -14.33 -4.09 10.89
C VAL A 169 -14.44 -5.27 11.85
N VAL A 170 -15.40 -6.14 11.59
CA VAL A 170 -15.55 -7.42 12.25
C VAL A 170 -14.82 -8.46 11.40
N MET A 171 -13.80 -9.12 11.97
CA MET A 171 -12.89 -10.00 11.22
C MET A 171 -13.60 -11.22 10.63
N GLU A 172 -14.58 -11.74 11.35
CA GLU A 172 -15.35 -12.92 10.97
C GLU A 172 -16.38 -12.63 9.87
N MET A 173 -16.77 -11.34 9.71
CA MET A 173 -17.75 -10.89 8.72
C MET A 173 -17.23 -9.68 7.93
N PRO A 174 -16.16 -9.82 7.14
CA PRO A 174 -15.53 -8.71 6.43
C PRO A 174 -16.42 -8.07 5.35
N ALA A 175 -17.45 -8.77 4.90
CA ALA A 175 -18.40 -8.26 3.90
C ALA A 175 -19.50 -7.36 4.51
N MET A 176 -19.70 -7.42 5.83
CA MET A 176 -20.71 -6.65 6.55
C MET A 176 -20.05 -5.53 7.35
N SER A 177 -20.63 -4.33 7.27
CA SER A 177 -20.13 -3.21 8.06
C SER A 177 -20.44 -3.40 9.56
N TYR A 178 -19.49 -3.03 10.43
CA TYR A 178 -19.73 -2.98 11.87
C TYR A 178 -20.96 -2.13 12.23
N TYR A 179 -21.18 -1.04 11.51
CA TYR A 179 -22.32 -0.14 11.74
C TYR A 179 -23.65 -0.74 11.25
N GLU A 180 -23.60 -1.64 10.27
CA GLU A 180 -24.77 -2.43 9.85
C GLU A 180 -25.16 -3.43 10.92
N LEU A 181 -24.19 -4.14 11.50
CA LEU A 181 -24.41 -5.01 12.65
C LEU A 181 -24.96 -4.24 13.87
N LEU A 182 -24.47 -3.02 14.11
CA LEU A 182 -25.02 -2.17 15.18
C LEU A 182 -26.48 -1.75 14.94
N ARG A 183 -26.95 -1.73 13.71
CA ARG A 183 -28.35 -1.44 13.38
C ARG A 183 -29.26 -2.67 13.56
N ASP A 184 -28.66 -3.85 13.60
CA ASP A 184 -29.43 -5.09 13.79
C ASP A 184 -29.95 -5.20 15.21
N LYS A 185 -31.29 -5.08 15.34
CA LYS A 185 -32.00 -5.14 16.61
C LYS A 185 -32.02 -6.52 17.24
N SER A 186 -31.67 -7.57 16.50
CA SER A 186 -31.58 -8.95 17.02
C SER A 186 -30.44 -9.12 18.03
N LEU A 187 -29.40 -8.30 17.95
CA LEU A 187 -28.23 -8.33 18.82
C LEU A 187 -28.42 -7.61 20.17
N GLY A 188 -29.52 -6.87 20.34
CA GLY A 188 -29.82 -6.18 21.59
C GLY A 188 -30.83 -5.02 21.42
N ARG A 189 -31.49 -4.65 22.49
CA ARG A 189 -32.51 -3.59 22.49
C ARG A 189 -31.89 -2.20 22.40
N THR A 190 -30.79 -1.99 23.11
CA THR A 190 -30.07 -0.72 23.13
C THR A 190 -28.79 -0.79 22.31
N GLU A 191 -28.30 0.33 21.84
CA GLU A 191 -27.01 0.37 21.09
C GLU A 191 -25.85 -0.10 21.97
N ALA A 192 -25.86 0.20 23.25
CA ALA A 192 -24.83 -0.22 24.18
C ALA A 192 -24.80 -1.76 24.36
N GLU A 193 -25.98 -2.37 24.45
CA GLU A 193 -26.10 -3.85 24.48
C GLU A 193 -25.59 -4.48 23.19
N ARG A 194 -25.95 -3.93 22.03
CA ARG A 194 -25.48 -4.42 20.75
C ARG A 194 -23.96 -4.31 20.59
N ARG A 195 -23.36 -3.17 20.99
CA ARG A 195 -21.91 -3.01 21.04
C ARG A 195 -21.25 -4.06 21.89
N LYS A 196 -21.77 -4.27 23.10
CA LYS A 196 -21.25 -5.30 24.01
C LYS A 196 -21.35 -6.68 23.40
N THR A 197 -22.51 -7.06 22.86
CA THR A 197 -22.72 -8.34 22.22
C THR A 197 -21.76 -8.56 21.03
N ILE A 198 -21.51 -7.53 20.22
CA ILE A 198 -20.57 -7.63 19.11
C ILE A 198 -19.13 -7.81 19.62
N MET A 199 -18.73 -7.04 20.65
CA MET A 199 -17.37 -7.14 21.22
C MET A 199 -17.13 -8.47 21.96
N ASP A 200 -18.17 -9.05 22.55
CA ASP A 200 -18.06 -10.31 23.29
C ASP A 200 -18.01 -11.53 22.36
N ASN A 201 -18.63 -11.44 21.16
CA ASN A 201 -18.76 -12.58 20.24
C ASN A 201 -17.85 -12.50 19.00
N PHE A 202 -17.31 -11.34 18.67
CA PHE A 202 -16.56 -11.11 17.45
C PHE A 202 -15.25 -10.35 17.70
N THR A 203 -14.27 -10.60 16.86
CA THR A 203 -13.01 -9.86 16.88
C THR A 203 -13.18 -8.54 16.13
N VAL A 204 -13.28 -7.45 16.86
CA VAL A 204 -13.45 -6.10 16.31
C VAL A 204 -12.09 -5.42 16.17
N VAL A 205 -11.78 -4.95 14.98
CA VAL A 205 -10.51 -4.31 14.63
C VAL A 205 -10.76 -2.95 14.00
N VAL A 206 -10.03 -1.95 14.47
CA VAL A 206 -10.01 -0.62 13.82
C VAL A 206 -8.94 -0.61 12.74
N ARG A 207 -9.33 -0.21 11.52
CA ARG A 207 -8.43 -0.11 10.37
C ARG A 207 -8.19 1.35 9.99
N PRO A 208 -6.94 1.79 9.91
CA PRO A 208 -6.61 3.09 9.34
C PRO A 208 -7.15 3.23 7.91
N MET A 209 -7.34 4.46 7.44
CA MET A 209 -7.98 4.73 6.15
C MET A 209 -7.26 4.06 4.96
N ASP A 210 -5.94 3.93 5.00
CA ASP A 210 -5.14 3.28 3.96
C ASP A 210 -5.26 1.74 3.97
N LYS A 211 -5.87 1.16 5.02
CA LYS A 211 -6.13 -0.27 5.19
C LYS A 211 -7.61 -0.66 5.06
N LYS A 212 -8.48 0.30 4.74
CA LYS A 212 -9.89 0.04 4.44
C LYS A 212 -10.05 -0.63 3.08
N GLU A 213 -11.15 -1.36 2.92
CA GLU A 213 -11.52 -1.97 1.63
C GLU A 213 -11.67 -0.91 0.54
N ASN A 214 -11.27 -1.26 -0.67
CA ASN A 214 -11.35 -0.38 -1.84
C ASN A 214 -12.56 -0.75 -2.69
N TYR A 215 -13.34 0.25 -3.03
CA TYR A 215 -14.52 0.14 -3.90
C TYR A 215 -14.28 0.90 -5.19
N ILE A 216 -14.89 0.42 -6.27
CA ILE A 216 -14.84 1.06 -7.58
C ILE A 216 -16.26 1.38 -8.03
N LYS A 217 -16.51 2.64 -8.38
CA LYS A 217 -17.80 3.10 -8.89
C LYS A 217 -17.61 4.23 -9.90
N ARG A 218 -18.67 4.45 -10.71
CA ARG A 218 -18.74 5.59 -11.63
C ARG A 218 -19.28 6.80 -10.89
N CYS A 219 -18.63 7.94 -11.05
CA CYS A 219 -19.08 9.22 -10.54
C CYS A 219 -20.28 9.72 -11.38
N VAL A 220 -21.43 10.00 -10.74
CA VAL A 220 -22.68 10.40 -11.43
C VAL A 220 -23.19 11.79 -11.04
N GLY A 221 -22.57 12.44 -10.04
CA GLY A 221 -22.98 13.73 -9.51
C GLY A 221 -21.92 14.76 -9.49
#